data_78bec7be650298b65c2d2522901497df
#
_entry.id   78bec7be650298b65c2d2522901497df
#
_cell.length_a   1.000
_cell.length_b   1.000
_cell.length_c   1.000
_cell.angle_alpha   90.00
_cell.angle_beta   90.00
_cell.angle_gamma   90.00
#
_symmetry.space_group_name_H-M   'P 1'
#
loop_
_entity.id
_entity.type
_entity.pdbx_description
1 polymer ?
#
loop_
_entity_poly.entity_id
_entity_poly.type
_entity_poly.pdbx_seq_one_letter_code
_entity_poly.pdbx_strand_id
1 'polypeptide(L)'
;SRLRWTRRPKSMIEQNPFSAVIREQTQRALWECENLLRAIPDALWDQRYDGIPMWKYVYHTLYSMDRWYINPGDPDYRDPSFHTKGLNDLNVVPSEDETLPRETALSYFAAVKGKLCAYLDVLQDDELTECPADCDMTRFHLILGQFRHWHRHMGLIYGFLIEDTGNWPFVLNQLGAPPEQGEMPFFYD
;
A
#
# COMPACT_ATOMS: atom_id res chain seq x y z
N SER A 1 -3.21 28.10 16.33
CA SER A 1 -3.05 27.40 17.60
C SER A 1 -2.12 26.21 17.39
N ARG A 2 -1.02 26.13 18.15
CA ARG A 2 -0.04 25.04 18.05
C ARG A 2 -0.65 23.79 18.66
N LEU A 3 -0.96 22.76 17.85
CA LEU A 3 -1.33 21.41 18.32
C LEU A 3 -0.17 20.84 19.16
N ARG A 4 -0.41 20.65 20.44
CA ARG A 4 0.50 19.97 21.37
C ARG A 4 0.42 18.46 21.10
N TRP A 5 1.45 17.92 20.47
CA TRP A 5 1.63 16.49 20.31
C TRP A 5 1.98 15.87 21.67
N THR A 6 1.13 14.98 22.17
CA THR A 6 1.45 14.20 23.38
C THR A 6 2.44 13.10 23.01
N ARG A 7 3.63 13.10 23.68
CA ARG A 7 4.60 12.01 23.56
C ARG A 7 3.96 10.70 24.03
N ARG A 8 4.05 9.64 23.23
CA ARG A 8 3.71 8.27 23.67
C ARG A 8 4.52 7.88 24.89
N PRO A 9 3.97 7.06 25.81
CA PRO A 9 4.73 6.50 26.92
C PRO A 9 5.91 5.68 26.41
N LYS A 10 7.09 5.85 27.03
CA LYS A 10 8.34 5.16 26.66
C LYS A 10 8.28 3.62 26.75
N SER A 11 7.30 3.03 27.42
CA SER A 11 7.27 1.60 27.74
C SER A 11 6.96 0.65 26.59
N MET A 12 6.39 1.11 25.46
CA MET A 12 6.11 0.24 24.30
C MET A 12 7.26 0.22 23.27
N ILE A 13 8.20 1.16 23.35
CA ILE A 13 9.31 1.27 22.39
C ILE A 13 10.53 0.45 22.87
N GLU A 14 10.57 0.05 24.15
CA GLU A 14 11.76 -0.59 24.73
C GLU A 14 11.93 -2.07 24.42
N GLN A 15 10.88 -2.80 23.96
CA GLN A 15 10.97 -4.25 23.72
C GLN A 15 11.11 -4.64 22.24
N ASN A 16 10.56 -3.85 21.30
CA ASN A 16 10.62 -4.10 19.85
C ASN A 16 10.69 -2.79 19.06
N PRO A 17 11.81 -2.05 19.10
CA PRO A 17 11.86 -0.70 18.52
C PRO A 17 11.76 -0.68 17.01
N PHE A 18 12.31 -1.67 16.29
CA PHE A 18 12.32 -1.70 14.83
C PHE A 18 10.98 -2.19 14.28
N SER A 19 10.45 -3.29 14.79
CA SER A 19 9.15 -3.82 14.37
C SER A 19 8.01 -2.84 14.69
N ALA A 20 8.09 -2.11 15.81
CA ALA A 20 7.13 -1.07 16.17
C ALA A 20 7.17 0.11 15.17
N VAL A 21 8.36 0.56 14.75
CA VAL A 21 8.50 1.62 13.73
C VAL A 21 8.00 1.13 12.38
N ILE A 22 8.35 -0.07 11.97
CA ILE A 22 7.88 -0.67 10.71
C ILE A 22 6.36 -0.74 10.70
N ARG A 23 5.75 -1.22 11.79
CA ARG A 23 4.28 -1.26 11.93
C ARG A 23 3.67 0.12 11.79
N GLU A 24 4.18 1.10 12.54
CA GLU A 24 3.65 2.47 12.51
C GLU A 24 3.74 3.07 11.10
N GLN A 25 4.88 2.96 10.44
CA GLN A 25 5.09 3.53 9.11
C GLN A 25 4.26 2.79 8.05
N THR A 26 4.12 1.47 8.16
CA THR A 26 3.27 0.71 7.25
C THR A 26 1.79 1.05 7.43
N GLN A 27 1.31 1.23 8.67
CA GLN A 27 -0.07 1.67 8.91
C GLN A 27 -0.35 3.04 8.32
N ARG A 28 0.60 3.98 8.36
CA ARG A 28 0.49 5.29 7.70
C ARG A 28 0.41 5.14 6.19
N ALA A 29 1.32 4.37 5.63
CA ALA A 29 1.36 4.13 4.19
C ALA A 29 0.08 3.41 3.70
N LEU A 30 -0.49 2.50 4.49
CA LEU A 30 -1.78 1.86 4.20
C LEU A 30 -2.93 2.89 4.23
N TRP A 31 -2.92 3.81 5.19
CA TRP A 31 -3.90 4.88 5.25
C TRP A 31 -3.81 5.79 4.00
N GLU A 32 -2.59 6.22 3.65
CA GLU A 32 -2.35 7.06 2.46
C GLU A 32 -2.75 6.33 1.17
N CYS A 33 -2.46 5.04 1.06
CA CYS A 33 -2.87 4.21 -0.07
C CYS A 33 -4.40 4.15 -0.18
N GLU A 34 -5.11 3.92 0.93
CA GLU A 34 -6.57 3.91 0.94
C GLU A 34 -7.15 5.27 0.53
N ASN A 35 -6.61 6.36 1.10
CA ASN A 35 -7.01 7.71 0.73
C ASN A 35 -6.80 7.96 -0.78
N LEU A 36 -5.63 7.58 -1.30
CA LEU A 36 -5.30 7.71 -2.72
C LEU A 36 -6.29 6.94 -3.60
N LEU A 37 -6.57 5.67 -3.29
CA LEU A 37 -7.51 4.85 -4.06
C LEU A 37 -8.92 5.45 -4.10
N ARG A 38 -9.36 6.01 -2.99
CA ARG A 38 -10.68 6.65 -2.86
C ARG A 38 -10.72 8.03 -3.53
N ALA A 39 -9.58 8.72 -3.59
CA ALA A 39 -9.46 10.03 -4.21
C ALA A 39 -9.49 10.00 -5.74
N ILE A 40 -9.20 8.87 -6.39
CA ILE A 40 -9.25 8.74 -7.85
C ILE A 40 -10.68 9.01 -8.34
N PRO A 41 -10.95 10.05 -9.15
CA PRO A 41 -12.27 10.27 -9.74
C PRO A 41 -12.69 9.11 -10.64
N ASP A 42 -14.01 8.86 -10.72
CA ASP A 42 -14.53 7.78 -11.58
C ASP A 42 -14.13 7.96 -13.06
N ALA A 43 -14.10 9.21 -13.53
CA ALA A 43 -13.70 9.53 -14.90
C ALA A 43 -12.24 9.17 -15.21
N LEU A 44 -11.38 9.07 -14.17
CA LEU A 44 -9.96 8.75 -14.35
C LEU A 44 -9.65 7.27 -14.10
N TRP A 45 -10.59 6.46 -13.65
CA TRP A 45 -10.36 5.06 -13.31
C TRP A 45 -9.87 4.22 -14.50
N ASP A 46 -10.47 4.44 -15.68
CA ASP A 46 -10.06 3.80 -16.94
C ASP A 46 -9.16 4.68 -17.81
N GLN A 47 -8.82 5.91 -17.35
CA GLN A 47 -7.90 6.79 -18.06
C GLN A 47 -6.53 6.13 -18.21
N ARG A 48 -5.97 6.20 -19.42
CA ARG A 48 -4.68 5.55 -19.75
C ARG A 48 -3.53 6.54 -19.68
N TYR A 49 -2.45 6.07 -19.04
CA TYR A 49 -1.17 6.77 -18.94
C TYR A 49 -0.11 5.83 -19.53
N ASP A 50 0.56 6.27 -20.56
CA ASP A 50 1.49 5.44 -21.34
C ASP A 50 0.85 4.09 -21.81
N GLY A 51 -0.42 4.16 -22.22
CA GLY A 51 -1.20 3.02 -22.67
C GLY A 51 -1.80 2.14 -21.56
N ILE A 52 -1.41 2.35 -20.30
CA ILE A 52 -1.86 1.54 -19.16
C ILE A 52 -2.96 2.30 -18.40
N PRO A 53 -4.13 1.70 -18.14
CA PRO A 53 -5.19 2.37 -17.39
C PRO A 53 -4.86 2.52 -15.92
N MET A 54 -5.41 3.56 -15.27
CA MET A 54 -5.21 3.88 -13.85
C MET A 54 -5.46 2.67 -12.95
N TRP A 55 -6.56 1.94 -13.16
CA TRP A 55 -6.89 0.76 -12.35
C TRP A 55 -5.80 -0.31 -12.39
N LYS A 56 -5.04 -0.41 -13.47
CA LYS A 56 -3.96 -1.40 -13.57
C LYS A 56 -2.73 -0.99 -12.76
N TYR A 57 -2.41 0.31 -12.67
CA TYR A 57 -1.38 0.80 -11.73
C TYR A 57 -1.80 0.52 -10.29
N VAL A 58 -3.07 0.74 -9.95
CA VAL A 58 -3.62 0.39 -8.64
C VAL A 58 -3.47 -1.11 -8.38
N TYR A 59 -3.94 -1.96 -9.29
CA TYR A 59 -3.87 -3.42 -9.11
C TYR A 59 -2.44 -3.92 -8.98
N HIS A 60 -1.52 -3.46 -9.83
CA HIS A 60 -0.10 -3.79 -9.76
C HIS A 60 0.48 -3.47 -8.36
N THR A 61 0.14 -2.31 -7.83
CA THR A 61 0.59 -1.88 -6.50
C THR A 61 0.08 -2.83 -5.41
N LEU A 62 -1.21 -3.12 -5.40
CA LEU A 62 -1.84 -4.00 -4.41
C LEU A 62 -1.34 -5.45 -4.52
N TYR A 63 -1.25 -5.97 -5.74
CA TYR A 63 -0.74 -7.31 -5.99
C TYR A 63 0.71 -7.49 -5.52
N SER A 64 1.55 -6.49 -5.77
CA SER A 64 2.95 -6.52 -5.32
C SER A 64 3.05 -6.54 -3.80
N MET A 65 2.22 -5.77 -3.09
CA MET A 65 2.15 -5.78 -1.63
C MET A 65 1.70 -7.16 -1.11
N ASP A 66 0.66 -7.72 -1.70
CA ASP A 66 0.10 -9.01 -1.30
C ASP A 66 1.08 -10.16 -1.51
N ARG A 67 1.75 -10.18 -2.66
CA ARG A 67 2.62 -11.28 -3.08
C ARG A 67 4.00 -11.24 -2.43
N TRP A 68 4.58 -10.03 -2.22
CA TRP A 68 6.00 -9.87 -1.94
C TRP A 68 6.34 -9.33 -0.55
N TYR A 69 5.36 -8.75 0.18
CA TYR A 69 5.66 -8.09 1.46
C TYR A 69 6.08 -9.08 2.55
N ILE A 70 5.39 -10.20 2.67
CA ILE A 70 5.58 -11.17 3.77
C ILE A 70 6.51 -12.30 3.35
N ASN A 71 6.11 -13.08 2.34
CA ASN A 71 6.86 -14.22 1.86
C ASN A 71 6.54 -14.54 0.39
N PRO A 72 7.41 -14.17 -0.55
CA PRO A 72 7.21 -14.53 -1.97
C PRO A 72 7.41 -16.02 -2.26
N GLY A 73 8.03 -16.78 -1.34
CA GLY A 73 8.21 -18.23 -1.44
C GLY A 73 7.05 -19.06 -0.88
N ASP A 74 5.99 -18.42 -0.35
CA ASP A 74 4.86 -19.12 0.25
C ASP A 74 4.18 -20.07 -0.73
N PRO A 75 4.25 -21.41 -0.51
CA PRO A 75 3.62 -22.41 -1.38
C PRO A 75 2.09 -22.39 -1.30
N ASP A 76 1.54 -21.82 -0.24
CA ASP A 76 0.11 -21.71 -0.01
C ASP A 76 -0.50 -20.41 -0.55
N TYR A 77 0.33 -19.49 -1.06
CA TYR A 77 -0.15 -18.29 -1.70
C TYR A 77 -1.07 -18.63 -2.89
N ARG A 78 -2.17 -17.92 -2.97
CA ARG A 78 -3.10 -18.03 -4.10
C ARG A 78 -3.39 -16.63 -4.62
N ASP A 79 -3.35 -16.48 -5.93
CA ASP A 79 -3.78 -15.26 -6.59
C ASP A 79 -5.26 -14.96 -6.26
N PRO A 80 -5.65 -13.67 -6.23
CA PRO A 80 -7.06 -13.30 -6.15
C PRO A 80 -7.88 -13.99 -7.22
N SER A 81 -9.11 -14.39 -6.91
CA SER A 81 -9.98 -15.16 -7.84
C SER A 81 -10.24 -14.47 -9.19
N PHE A 82 -10.11 -13.14 -9.24
CA PHE A 82 -10.24 -12.34 -10.46
C PHE A 82 -8.91 -12.14 -11.20
N HIS A 83 -7.79 -12.64 -10.67
CA HIS A 83 -6.50 -12.51 -11.32
C HIS A 83 -6.45 -13.30 -12.62
N THR A 84 -5.94 -12.67 -13.67
CA THR A 84 -5.66 -13.30 -14.96
C THR A 84 -4.18 -13.09 -15.31
N LYS A 85 -3.66 -13.93 -16.20
CA LYS A 85 -2.26 -13.85 -16.62
C LYS A 85 -1.94 -12.48 -17.20
N GLY A 86 -0.94 -11.82 -16.63
CA GLY A 86 -0.47 -10.50 -17.06
C GLY A 86 -1.26 -9.31 -16.49
N LEU A 87 -2.29 -9.56 -15.68
CA LEU A 87 -3.08 -8.48 -15.07
C LEU A 87 -2.23 -7.55 -14.20
N ASN A 88 -1.24 -8.10 -13.49
CA ASN A 88 -0.32 -7.35 -12.64
C ASN A 88 0.92 -6.81 -13.40
N ASP A 89 1.11 -7.13 -14.67
CA ASP A 89 2.30 -6.74 -15.44
C ASP A 89 2.04 -5.44 -16.19
N LEU A 90 2.72 -4.35 -15.82
CA LEU A 90 2.61 -3.04 -16.47
C LEU A 90 3.21 -3.00 -17.88
N ASN A 91 3.94 -4.03 -18.32
CA ASN A 91 4.40 -4.15 -19.72
C ASN A 91 3.33 -4.77 -20.62
N VAL A 92 2.25 -5.30 -20.05
CA VAL A 92 1.12 -5.87 -20.79
C VAL A 92 0.00 -4.83 -20.86
N VAL A 93 -0.22 -4.28 -22.05
CA VAL A 93 -1.32 -3.33 -22.28
C VAL A 93 -2.64 -4.11 -22.37
N PRO A 94 -3.62 -3.83 -21.49
CA PRO A 94 -4.91 -4.50 -21.55
C PRO A 94 -5.73 -4.01 -22.74
N SER A 95 -6.67 -4.83 -23.22
CA SER A 95 -7.63 -4.40 -24.24
C SER A 95 -8.52 -3.24 -23.74
N GLU A 96 -9.21 -2.56 -24.63
CA GLU A 96 -10.07 -1.42 -24.25
C GLU A 96 -11.29 -1.86 -23.44
N ASP A 97 -11.75 -3.10 -23.63
CA ASP A 97 -12.90 -3.68 -22.93
C ASP A 97 -12.52 -4.25 -21.55
N GLU A 98 -11.22 -4.33 -21.24
CA GLU A 98 -10.74 -4.90 -19.97
C GLU A 98 -10.70 -3.82 -18.90
N THR A 99 -11.41 -4.05 -17.79
CA THR A 99 -11.40 -3.16 -16.63
C THR A 99 -11.46 -3.96 -15.33
N LEU A 100 -10.96 -3.39 -14.25
CA LEU A 100 -11.12 -3.87 -12.89
C LEU A 100 -12.13 -2.96 -12.17
N PRO A 101 -13.29 -3.46 -11.73
CA PRO A 101 -14.23 -2.65 -10.97
C PRO A 101 -13.58 -2.06 -9.72
N ARG A 102 -13.87 -0.78 -9.44
CA ARG A 102 -13.31 -0.06 -8.26
C ARG A 102 -13.61 -0.80 -6.96
N GLU A 103 -14.82 -1.32 -6.77
CA GLU A 103 -15.24 -2.06 -5.58
C GLU A 103 -14.40 -3.32 -5.40
N THR A 104 -14.03 -3.99 -6.49
CA THR A 104 -13.13 -5.16 -6.46
C THR A 104 -11.74 -4.74 -5.99
N ALA A 105 -11.20 -3.64 -6.50
CA ALA A 105 -9.90 -3.12 -6.08
C ALA A 105 -9.91 -2.69 -4.60
N LEU A 106 -10.95 -2.01 -4.13
CA LEU A 106 -11.10 -1.61 -2.72
C LEU A 106 -11.26 -2.81 -1.78
N SER A 107 -12.04 -3.82 -2.19
CA SER A 107 -12.19 -5.06 -1.43
C SER A 107 -10.86 -5.83 -1.35
N TYR A 108 -10.11 -5.87 -2.44
CA TYR A 108 -8.78 -6.48 -2.46
C TYR A 108 -7.80 -5.70 -1.57
N PHE A 109 -7.80 -4.37 -1.64
CA PHE A 109 -7.01 -3.54 -0.74
C PHE A 109 -7.33 -3.85 0.73
N ALA A 110 -8.59 -3.94 1.11
CA ALA A 110 -8.99 -4.26 2.48
C ALA A 110 -8.46 -5.63 2.94
N ALA A 111 -8.48 -6.64 2.07
CA ALA A 111 -7.90 -7.95 2.35
C ALA A 111 -6.37 -7.88 2.54
N VAL A 112 -5.66 -7.19 1.65
CA VAL A 112 -4.20 -6.99 1.74
C VAL A 112 -3.85 -6.22 3.01
N LYS A 113 -4.56 -5.13 3.32
CA LYS A 113 -4.39 -4.35 4.54
C LYS A 113 -4.54 -5.22 5.79
N GLY A 114 -5.61 -6.02 5.86
CA GLY A 114 -5.83 -6.95 6.98
C GLY A 114 -4.70 -7.96 7.15
N LYS A 115 -4.23 -8.56 6.05
CA LYS A 115 -3.11 -9.49 6.02
C LYS A 115 -1.82 -8.84 6.53
N LEU A 116 -1.47 -7.67 6.05
CA LEU A 116 -0.25 -6.95 6.46
C LEU A 116 -0.32 -6.51 7.93
N CYS A 117 -1.45 -5.97 8.38
CA CYS A 117 -1.63 -5.59 9.78
C CYS A 117 -1.49 -6.79 10.72
N ALA A 118 -2.13 -7.91 10.40
CA ALA A 118 -2.04 -9.14 11.21
C ALA A 118 -0.60 -9.67 11.30
N TYR A 119 0.15 -9.64 10.19
CA TYR A 119 1.57 -9.99 10.18
C TYR A 119 2.40 -9.06 11.06
N LEU A 120 2.22 -7.75 10.92
CA LEU A 120 2.99 -6.75 11.66
C LEU A 120 2.66 -6.72 13.16
N ASP A 121 1.46 -7.14 13.55
CA ASP A 121 1.05 -7.18 14.96
C ASP A 121 1.82 -8.22 15.77
N VAL A 122 2.33 -9.26 15.11
CA VAL A 122 3.08 -10.35 15.77
C VAL A 122 4.59 -10.32 15.49
N LEU A 123 5.04 -9.55 14.50
CA LEU A 123 6.44 -9.46 14.09
C LEU A 123 7.33 -8.95 15.22
N GLN A 124 8.41 -9.66 15.50
CA GLN A 124 9.42 -9.32 16.51
C GLN A 124 10.72 -8.83 15.86
N ASP A 125 11.53 -8.07 16.60
CA ASP A 125 12.79 -7.50 16.10
C ASP A 125 13.82 -8.56 15.68
N ASP A 126 13.91 -9.66 16.41
CA ASP A 126 14.82 -10.77 16.12
C ASP A 126 14.46 -11.52 14.83
N GLU A 127 13.16 -11.56 14.46
CA GLU A 127 12.70 -12.17 13.22
C GLU A 127 13.09 -11.37 11.98
N LEU A 128 13.40 -10.07 12.12
CA LEU A 128 13.71 -9.20 10.98
C LEU A 128 14.92 -9.65 10.16
N THR A 129 15.89 -10.28 10.81
CA THR A 129 17.10 -10.81 10.15
C THR A 129 16.96 -12.24 9.64
N GLU A 130 15.82 -12.90 9.91
CA GLU A 130 15.53 -14.23 9.45
C GLU A 130 14.84 -14.23 8.09
N CYS A 131 15.07 -15.28 7.29
CA CYS A 131 14.35 -15.50 6.04
C CYS A 131 13.02 -16.25 6.35
N PRO A 132 11.92 -15.90 5.68
CA PRO A 132 10.74 -16.74 5.67
C PRO A 132 11.03 -18.10 5.00
N ALA A 133 10.19 -19.09 5.23
CA ALA A 133 10.32 -20.41 4.59
C ALA A 133 10.33 -20.27 3.05
N ASP A 134 11.19 -21.03 2.41
CA ASP A 134 11.34 -21.06 0.94
C ASP A 134 11.67 -19.70 0.31
N CYS A 135 12.34 -18.81 1.06
CA CYS A 135 12.76 -17.48 0.61
C CYS A 135 14.19 -17.18 1.04
N ASP A 136 15.02 -16.67 0.13
CA ASP A 136 16.43 -16.30 0.37
C ASP A 136 16.60 -14.86 0.88
N MET A 137 15.51 -14.09 0.99
CA MET A 137 15.51 -12.72 1.48
C MET A 137 15.03 -12.65 2.92
N THR A 138 15.72 -11.87 3.76
CA THR A 138 15.26 -11.63 5.14
C THR A 138 13.94 -10.86 5.15
N ARG A 139 13.16 -10.99 6.24
CA ARG A 139 11.92 -10.23 6.43
C ARG A 139 12.14 -8.73 6.30
N PHE A 140 13.24 -8.23 6.85
CA PHE A 140 13.58 -6.81 6.74
C PHE A 140 13.87 -6.38 5.29
N HIS A 141 14.57 -7.22 4.52
CA HIS A 141 14.80 -6.97 3.09
C HIS A 141 13.47 -6.90 2.31
N LEU A 142 12.56 -7.86 2.55
CA LEU A 142 11.24 -7.90 1.91
C LEU A 142 10.42 -6.65 2.25
N ILE A 143 10.34 -6.30 3.53
CA ILE A 143 9.59 -5.14 4.01
C ILE A 143 10.11 -3.85 3.37
N LEU A 144 11.40 -3.57 3.45
CA LEU A 144 11.98 -2.35 2.88
C LEU A 144 11.88 -2.33 1.36
N GLY A 145 12.13 -3.48 0.71
CA GLY A 145 12.01 -3.62 -0.74
C GLY A 145 10.61 -3.30 -1.23
N GLN A 146 9.59 -3.85 -0.55
CA GLN A 146 8.20 -3.59 -0.91
C GLN A 146 7.74 -2.20 -0.50
N PHE A 147 8.17 -1.67 0.63
CA PHE A 147 7.88 -0.29 1.02
C PHE A 147 8.36 0.70 -0.04
N ARG A 148 9.59 0.53 -0.53
CA ARG A 148 10.16 1.35 -1.61
C ARG A 148 9.40 1.17 -2.93
N HIS A 149 9.07 -0.06 -3.32
CA HIS A 149 8.34 -0.38 -4.55
C HIS A 149 6.92 0.20 -4.53
N TRP A 150 6.22 -0.02 -3.44
CA TRP A 150 4.88 0.50 -3.21
C TRP A 150 4.81 2.03 -3.32
N HIS A 151 5.72 2.76 -2.61
CA HIS A 151 5.74 4.23 -2.65
C HIS A 151 6.09 4.78 -4.04
N ARG A 152 6.93 4.05 -4.81
CA ARG A 152 7.18 4.41 -6.21
C ARG A 152 5.90 4.40 -7.04
N HIS A 153 5.08 3.36 -6.90
CA HIS A 153 3.84 3.26 -7.67
C HIS A 153 2.74 4.19 -7.16
N MET A 154 2.65 4.40 -5.85
CA MET A 154 1.80 5.46 -5.31
C MET A 154 2.19 6.84 -5.86
N GLY A 155 3.49 7.13 -5.92
CA GLY A 155 4.00 8.39 -6.49
C GLY A 155 3.63 8.60 -7.95
N LEU A 156 3.57 7.54 -8.77
CA LEU A 156 3.07 7.63 -10.15
C LEU A 156 1.58 7.99 -10.18
N ILE A 157 0.76 7.32 -9.36
CA ILE A 157 -0.67 7.61 -9.27
C ILE A 157 -0.92 9.04 -8.75
N TYR A 158 -0.16 9.49 -7.75
CA TYR A 158 -0.19 10.89 -7.29
C TYR A 158 0.10 11.87 -8.45
N GLY A 159 1.15 11.59 -9.23
CA GLY A 159 1.52 12.43 -10.38
C GLY A 159 0.39 12.54 -11.41
N PHE A 160 -0.24 11.42 -11.76
CA PHE A 160 -1.38 11.39 -12.68
C PHE A 160 -2.57 12.20 -12.16
N LEU A 161 -2.91 12.03 -10.87
CA LEU A 161 -4.01 12.78 -10.26
C LEU A 161 -3.74 14.29 -10.22
N ILE A 162 -2.52 14.69 -9.86
CA ILE A 162 -2.14 16.10 -9.81
C ILE A 162 -2.22 16.72 -11.21
N GLU A 163 -1.73 16.02 -12.24
CA GLU A 163 -1.76 16.50 -13.62
C GLU A 163 -3.19 16.69 -14.12
N ASP A 164 -4.07 15.71 -13.87
CA ASP A 164 -5.42 15.74 -14.43
C ASP A 164 -6.43 16.55 -13.60
N THR A 165 -6.21 16.69 -12.29
CA THR A 165 -7.15 17.39 -11.40
C THR A 165 -6.65 18.75 -10.90
N GLY A 166 -5.34 18.98 -10.93
CA GLY A 166 -4.69 20.12 -10.28
C GLY A 166 -4.65 20.02 -8.75
N ASN A 167 -5.18 18.94 -8.16
CA ASN A 167 -5.31 18.79 -6.72
C ASN A 167 -4.25 17.81 -6.17
N TRP A 168 -3.72 18.14 -5.00
CA TRP A 168 -2.72 17.32 -4.30
C TRP A 168 -3.41 16.37 -3.34
N PRO A 169 -3.31 15.04 -3.51
CA PRO A 169 -3.85 14.09 -2.56
C PRO A 169 -3.25 14.28 -1.17
N PHE A 170 -4.11 14.16 -0.14
CA PHE A 170 -3.68 14.34 1.24
C PHE A 170 -2.74 13.22 1.69
N VAL A 171 -1.62 13.59 2.33
CA VAL A 171 -0.65 12.68 2.92
C VAL A 171 -0.46 12.98 4.41
N LEU A 172 -0.08 11.97 5.18
CA LEU A 172 0.08 12.08 6.64
C LEU A 172 1.45 12.66 7.00
N ASN A 173 1.49 13.34 8.15
CA ASN A 173 2.75 13.71 8.79
C ASN A 173 3.47 12.47 9.34
N GLN A 174 4.76 12.61 9.64
CA GLN A 174 5.60 11.51 10.14
C GLN A 174 5.25 11.01 11.55
N LEU A 175 4.55 11.80 12.35
CA LEU A 175 4.23 11.51 13.75
C LEU A 175 2.75 11.69 14.03
N GLY A 176 2.27 11.02 15.09
CA GLY A 176 0.87 11.07 15.51
C GLY A 176 0.08 9.84 15.05
N ALA A 177 -1.07 9.58 15.62
CA ALA A 177 -1.97 8.54 15.15
C ALA A 177 -2.56 8.96 13.79
N PRO A 178 -2.65 8.05 12.79
CA PRO A 178 -3.43 8.32 11.60
C PRO A 178 -4.88 8.69 11.99
N PRO A 179 -5.51 9.66 11.30
CA PRO A 179 -6.95 9.93 11.49
C PRO A 179 -7.75 8.71 11.03
N GLU A 180 -9.02 8.64 11.46
CA GLU A 180 -9.92 7.65 10.88
C GLU A 180 -10.11 7.91 9.38
N GLN A 181 -10.36 6.83 8.62
CA GLN A 181 -10.57 6.97 7.20
C GLN A 181 -11.85 7.78 6.94
N GLY A 182 -11.74 8.85 6.15
CA GLY A 182 -12.84 9.78 5.88
C GLY A 182 -12.92 10.99 6.81
N GLU A 183 -12.10 11.08 7.85
CA GLU A 183 -12.02 12.30 8.69
C GLU A 183 -11.27 13.44 7.98
N MET A 184 -10.36 13.11 7.06
CA MET A 184 -9.61 14.08 6.28
C MET A 184 -10.15 14.17 4.86
N PRO A 185 -10.06 15.34 4.21
CA PRO A 185 -10.38 15.46 2.80
C PRO A 185 -9.43 14.61 1.96
N PHE A 186 -9.85 14.18 0.77
CA PHE A 186 -8.99 13.42 -0.14
C PHE A 186 -7.80 14.24 -0.65
N PHE A 187 -7.99 15.54 -0.78
CA PHE A 187 -7.00 16.48 -1.31
C PHE A 187 -6.75 17.61 -0.32
N TYR A 188 -5.59 18.25 -0.43
CA TYR A 188 -5.34 19.53 0.21
C TYR A 188 -6.23 20.63 -0.42
N ASP A 189 -6.64 21.60 0.40
CA ASP A 189 -7.34 22.82 -0.04
C ASP A 189 -6.39 23.74 -0.84
#